data_ffbe060eba80ed42dc01119dd256cadc
#
_entry.id   ffbe060eba80ed42dc01119dd256cadc
#
_cell.length_a   1.000
_cell.length_b   1.000
_cell.length_c   1.000
_cell.angle_alpha   90.00
_cell.angle_beta   90.00
_cell.angle_gamma   90.00
#
_symmetry.space_group_name_H-M   'P 1'
#
loop_
_entity.id
_entity.type
_entity.pdbx_description
1 polymer ?
#
loop_
_entity_poly.entity_id
_entity_poly.type
_entity_poly.pdbx_seq_one_letter_code
_entity_poly.pdbx_strand_id
1 'polypeptide(L)'
;MKRTVKRSFLLFIILLIIVSPILLLNLQKTYAVRVACVGDSITYGAKIEDKFLNSYPAQLQQLLGGRYLVENFGASGHTLQKDANFSYWNHPNFKKSSDFQPDVIFLMLGTNDTKPYNWTGTENFLSDLEALVSHYQNLDSNPEIYLMTPATVFTGYFKLKDHYKMQADVADIISNAILSFGKEHNLPVIDIHEVTRNHPEYFLLDGVHPDSAGASAIAREVYQTFCRQH
;
A
#
# COMPACT_ATOMS: atom_id res chain seq x y z
N MET A 1 -12.98 -34.08 52.33
CA MET A 1 -13.56 -32.79 51.83
C MET A 1 -12.56 -31.66 51.64
N LYS A 2 -11.64 -31.34 52.52
CA LYS A 2 -10.70 -30.19 52.38
C LYS A 2 -9.65 -30.31 51.23
N ARG A 3 -9.28 -31.54 50.81
CA ARG A 3 -8.28 -31.74 49.70
C ARG A 3 -8.87 -31.55 48.29
N THR A 4 -10.14 -31.88 48.09
CA THR A 4 -10.84 -31.72 46.80
C THR A 4 -11.10 -30.26 46.47
N VAL A 5 -11.51 -29.44 47.45
CA VAL A 5 -11.75 -28.00 47.28
C VAL A 5 -10.45 -27.24 46.91
N LYS A 6 -9.29 -27.60 47.52
CA LYS A 6 -8.02 -26.97 47.19
C LYS A 6 -7.57 -27.30 45.75
N ARG A 7 -7.81 -28.53 45.28
CA ARG A 7 -7.47 -28.93 43.89
C ARG A 7 -8.34 -28.19 42.86
N SER A 8 -9.64 -28.07 43.09
CA SER A 8 -10.58 -27.35 42.22
C SER A 8 -10.26 -25.84 42.16
N PHE A 9 -9.88 -25.25 43.31
CA PHE A 9 -9.48 -23.83 43.35
C PHE A 9 -8.15 -23.57 42.63
N LEU A 10 -7.19 -24.47 42.73
CA LEU A 10 -5.92 -24.39 42.02
C LEU A 10 -6.09 -24.51 40.49
N LEU A 11 -6.95 -25.45 40.06
CA LEU A 11 -7.29 -25.61 38.63
C LEU A 11 -8.01 -24.39 38.06
N PHE A 12 -8.87 -23.75 38.84
CA PHE A 12 -9.56 -22.51 38.44
C PHE A 12 -8.57 -21.32 38.27
N ILE A 13 -7.61 -21.19 39.17
CA ILE A 13 -6.56 -20.16 39.08
C ILE A 13 -5.67 -20.40 37.87
N ILE A 14 -5.25 -21.66 37.60
CA ILE A 14 -4.44 -22.00 36.43
C ILE A 14 -5.23 -21.72 35.14
N LEU A 15 -6.50 -22.03 35.09
CA LEU A 15 -7.36 -21.70 33.94
C LEU A 15 -7.46 -20.19 33.69
N LEU A 16 -7.63 -19.39 34.76
CA LEU A 16 -7.63 -17.91 34.66
C LEU A 16 -6.30 -17.34 34.17
N ILE A 17 -5.18 -17.91 34.62
CA ILE A 17 -3.82 -17.44 34.20
C ILE A 17 -3.55 -17.77 32.71
N ILE A 18 -4.07 -18.88 32.19
CA ILE A 18 -3.86 -19.30 30.80
C ILE A 18 -4.88 -18.64 29.85
N VAL A 19 -6.15 -18.58 30.22
CA VAL A 19 -7.23 -18.08 29.37
C VAL A 19 -7.22 -16.55 29.28
N SER A 20 -6.88 -15.85 30.37
CA SER A 20 -6.86 -14.39 30.39
C SER A 20 -5.87 -13.78 29.38
N PRO A 21 -4.59 -14.20 29.28
CA PRO A 21 -3.67 -13.64 28.27
C PRO A 21 -4.05 -14.06 26.83
N ILE A 22 -4.61 -15.26 26.63
CA ILE A 22 -5.09 -15.69 25.30
C ILE A 22 -6.29 -14.85 24.87
N LEU A 23 -7.21 -14.56 25.78
CA LEU A 23 -8.36 -13.70 25.53
C LEU A 23 -7.93 -12.24 25.27
N LEU A 24 -6.94 -11.72 26.02
CA LEU A 24 -6.35 -10.40 25.82
C LEU A 24 -5.62 -10.30 24.48
N LEU A 25 -4.85 -11.32 24.10
CA LEU A 25 -4.18 -11.39 22.79
C LEU A 25 -5.19 -11.44 21.63
N ASN A 26 -6.27 -12.19 21.78
CA ASN A 26 -7.34 -12.21 20.78
C ASN A 26 -8.11 -10.89 20.72
N LEU A 27 -8.37 -10.24 21.86
CA LEU A 27 -8.98 -8.91 21.90
C LEU A 27 -8.08 -7.85 21.26
N GLN A 28 -6.77 -7.88 21.52
CA GLN A 28 -5.82 -6.96 20.83
C GLN A 28 -5.79 -7.19 19.32
N LYS A 29 -5.84 -8.45 18.87
CA LYS A 29 -5.90 -8.80 17.46
C LYS A 29 -7.22 -8.37 16.78
N THR A 30 -8.30 -8.29 17.55
CA THR A 30 -9.62 -7.89 17.05
C THR A 30 -9.76 -6.37 16.89
N TYR A 31 -8.88 -5.58 17.51
CA TYR A 31 -8.91 -4.10 17.47
C TYR A 31 -7.76 -3.47 16.69
N ALA A 32 -6.90 -4.24 16.02
CA ALA A 32 -5.88 -3.69 15.16
C ALA A 32 -6.53 -3.09 13.91
N VAL A 33 -6.25 -1.81 13.63
CA VAL A 33 -6.64 -1.16 12.39
C VAL A 33 -5.90 -1.83 11.23
N ARG A 34 -6.63 -2.41 10.29
CA ARG A 34 -6.09 -3.12 9.12
C ARG A 34 -5.79 -2.15 8.01
N VAL A 35 -4.55 -2.08 7.60
CA VAL A 35 -4.06 -1.19 6.57
C VAL A 35 -3.60 -1.99 5.38
N ALA A 36 -4.20 -1.78 4.21
CA ALA A 36 -3.79 -2.40 2.96
C ALA A 36 -2.97 -1.42 2.12
N CYS A 37 -1.72 -1.77 1.80
CA CYS A 37 -0.94 -1.08 0.80
C CYS A 37 -1.12 -1.79 -0.55
N VAL A 38 -1.94 -1.21 -1.42
CA VAL A 38 -2.26 -1.74 -2.75
C VAL A 38 -1.42 -1.02 -3.80
N GLY A 39 -0.75 -1.75 -4.70
CA GLY A 39 0.09 -1.11 -5.70
C GLY A 39 0.88 -2.08 -6.57
N ASP A 40 1.91 -1.55 -7.21
CA ASP A 40 2.78 -2.27 -8.14
C ASP A 40 4.11 -2.74 -7.50
N SER A 41 5.20 -2.70 -8.28
CA SER A 41 6.54 -3.11 -7.84
C SER A 41 7.11 -2.21 -6.74
N ILE A 42 6.73 -0.93 -6.69
CA ILE A 42 7.18 0.01 -5.66
C ILE A 42 6.56 -0.37 -4.32
N THR A 43 5.27 -0.65 -4.30
CA THR A 43 4.58 -1.17 -3.11
C THR A 43 5.12 -2.54 -2.70
N TYR A 44 5.35 -3.44 -3.66
CA TYR A 44 5.94 -4.76 -3.40
C TYR A 44 7.33 -4.67 -2.77
N GLY A 45 8.09 -3.60 -3.01
CA GLY A 45 9.48 -3.44 -2.61
C GLY A 45 10.43 -4.19 -3.53
N ALA A 46 10.17 -4.16 -4.85
CA ALA A 46 11.03 -4.82 -5.82
C ALA A 46 12.45 -4.26 -5.79
N LYS A 47 13.44 -5.15 -5.82
CA LYS A 47 14.88 -4.85 -5.75
C LYS A 47 15.37 -4.22 -4.45
N ILE A 48 14.52 -4.00 -3.47
CA ILE A 48 14.93 -3.59 -2.13
C ILE A 48 15.49 -4.81 -1.39
N GLU A 49 16.70 -4.65 -0.85
CA GLU A 49 17.30 -5.67 0.02
C GLU A 49 16.44 -5.79 1.29
N ASP A 50 16.11 -7.03 1.66
CA ASP A 50 15.20 -7.33 2.76
C ASP A 50 13.91 -6.48 2.75
N LYS A 51 13.13 -6.61 1.67
CA LYS A 51 11.88 -5.88 1.49
C LYS A 51 10.88 -6.04 2.64
N PHE A 52 10.97 -7.12 3.40
CA PHE A 52 10.10 -7.36 4.57
C PHE A 52 10.40 -6.39 5.73
N LEU A 53 11.55 -5.73 5.71
CA LEU A 53 11.92 -4.66 6.64
C LEU A 53 11.97 -3.29 5.97
N ASN A 54 12.35 -3.23 4.69
CA ASN A 54 12.78 -2.00 4.02
C ASN A 54 11.84 -1.49 2.92
N SER A 55 10.80 -2.24 2.51
CA SER A 55 9.77 -1.69 1.63
C SER A 55 8.96 -0.61 2.35
N TYR A 56 8.33 0.33 1.62
CA TYR A 56 7.56 1.38 2.28
C TYR A 56 6.42 0.86 3.16
N PRO A 57 5.69 -0.22 2.80
CA PRO A 57 4.67 -0.78 3.71
C PRO A 57 5.26 -1.32 5.01
N ALA A 58 6.43 -1.97 4.93
CA ALA A 58 7.12 -2.48 6.11
C ALA A 58 7.62 -1.35 7.03
N GLN A 59 8.16 -0.29 6.45
CA GLN A 59 8.58 0.90 7.20
C GLN A 59 7.37 1.67 7.76
N LEU A 60 6.25 1.72 7.01
CA LEU A 60 4.99 2.29 7.50
C LEU A 60 4.46 1.51 8.71
N GLN A 61 4.55 0.17 8.69
CA GLN A 61 4.20 -0.66 9.86
C GLN A 61 5.01 -0.26 11.10
N GLN A 62 6.31 0.00 10.94
CA GLN A 62 7.17 0.42 12.04
C GLN A 62 6.76 1.80 12.58
N LEU A 63 6.41 2.75 11.70
CA LEU A 63 5.98 4.09 12.07
C LEU A 63 4.61 4.09 12.77
N LEU A 64 3.66 3.30 12.30
CA LEU A 64 2.32 3.20 12.86
C LEU A 64 2.26 2.39 14.17
N GLY A 65 3.20 1.47 14.36
CA GLY A 65 3.29 0.65 15.57
C GLY A 65 2.24 -0.46 15.68
N GLY A 66 2.19 -1.12 16.82
CA GLY A 66 1.43 -2.37 17.02
C GLY A 66 -0.10 -2.23 17.05
N ARG A 67 -0.65 -1.00 17.04
CA ARG A 67 -2.09 -0.76 16.92
C ARG A 67 -2.60 -1.00 15.50
N TYR A 68 -1.73 -1.00 14.52
CA TYR A 68 -2.03 -1.16 13.11
C TYR A 68 -1.45 -2.49 12.60
N LEU A 69 -2.12 -3.08 11.63
CA LEU A 69 -1.64 -4.23 10.87
C LEU A 69 -1.54 -3.82 9.41
N VAL A 70 -0.32 -3.53 8.97
CA VAL A 70 -0.04 -3.12 7.58
C VAL A 70 0.31 -4.33 6.74
N GLU A 71 -0.50 -4.60 5.71
CA GLU A 71 -0.27 -5.69 4.77
C GLU A 71 0.08 -5.16 3.38
N ASN A 72 1.04 -5.82 2.74
CA ASN A 72 1.58 -5.45 1.44
C ASN A 72 0.91 -6.26 0.33
N PHE A 73 0.07 -5.62 -0.47
CA PHE A 73 -0.60 -6.21 -1.63
C PHE A 73 0.00 -5.70 -2.96
N GLY A 74 1.25 -5.30 -2.97
CA GLY A 74 1.97 -4.90 -4.18
C GLY A 74 2.11 -6.05 -5.18
N ALA A 75 2.00 -5.74 -6.47
CA ALA A 75 2.10 -6.67 -7.58
C ALA A 75 3.08 -6.12 -8.64
N SER A 76 4.31 -6.64 -8.67
CA SER A 76 5.36 -6.14 -9.57
C SER A 76 4.94 -6.19 -11.04
N GLY A 77 5.10 -5.06 -11.76
CA GLY A 77 4.84 -4.96 -13.19
C GLY A 77 3.37 -4.72 -13.55
N HIS A 78 2.46 -4.67 -12.55
CA HIS A 78 1.02 -4.59 -12.79
C HIS A 78 0.53 -3.15 -12.97
N THR A 79 -0.48 -3.00 -13.82
CA THR A 79 -1.14 -1.74 -14.20
C THR A 79 -2.44 -1.53 -13.44
N LEU A 80 -2.87 -0.27 -13.38
CA LEU A 80 -4.22 0.07 -12.94
C LEU A 80 -5.25 -0.24 -14.03
N GLN A 81 -4.91 0.08 -15.29
CA GLN A 81 -5.82 -0.13 -16.43
C GLN A 81 -6.13 -1.62 -16.62
N LYS A 82 -7.43 -1.94 -16.77
CA LYS A 82 -7.94 -3.32 -16.87
C LYS A 82 -7.47 -4.03 -18.11
N ASP A 83 -7.48 -3.34 -19.25
CA ASP A 83 -7.17 -3.90 -20.57
C ASP A 83 -5.67 -3.81 -20.91
N ALA A 84 -4.83 -3.34 -19.98
CA ALA A 84 -3.39 -3.29 -20.14
C ALA A 84 -2.72 -4.63 -19.80
N ASN A 85 -1.44 -4.77 -20.20
CA ASN A 85 -0.66 -5.96 -19.85
C ASN A 85 -0.46 -6.05 -18.32
N PHE A 86 -0.62 -7.24 -17.77
CA PHE A 86 -0.47 -7.50 -16.34
C PHE A 86 -1.37 -6.60 -15.47
N SER A 87 -2.64 -6.50 -15.80
CA SER A 87 -3.58 -5.73 -14.99
C SER A 87 -3.68 -6.24 -13.55
N TYR A 88 -3.65 -5.31 -12.58
CA TYR A 88 -3.78 -5.63 -11.14
C TYR A 88 -5.08 -6.37 -10.82
N TRP A 89 -6.14 -6.09 -11.57
CA TRP A 89 -7.44 -6.74 -11.45
C TRP A 89 -7.38 -8.26 -11.61
N ASN A 90 -6.41 -8.75 -12.38
CA ASN A 90 -6.19 -10.17 -12.63
C ASN A 90 -5.14 -10.80 -11.70
N HIS A 91 -4.47 -9.99 -10.84
CA HIS A 91 -3.47 -10.49 -9.91
C HIS A 91 -4.12 -11.03 -8.63
N PRO A 92 -3.61 -12.14 -8.04
CA PRO A 92 -4.16 -12.69 -6.80
C PRO A 92 -4.22 -11.70 -5.63
N ASN A 93 -3.36 -10.68 -5.61
CA ASN A 93 -3.34 -9.66 -4.56
C ASN A 93 -4.57 -8.74 -4.60
N PHE A 94 -5.21 -8.56 -5.76
CA PHE A 94 -6.49 -7.85 -5.83
C PHE A 94 -7.57 -8.53 -4.97
N LYS A 95 -7.73 -9.85 -5.13
CA LYS A 95 -8.65 -10.61 -4.28
C LYS A 95 -8.20 -10.64 -2.82
N LYS A 96 -6.90 -10.85 -2.55
CA LYS A 96 -6.38 -10.92 -1.19
C LYS A 96 -6.55 -9.62 -0.43
N SER A 97 -6.36 -8.46 -1.06
CA SER A 97 -6.57 -7.15 -0.45
C SER A 97 -8.03 -6.92 -0.10
N SER A 98 -8.97 -7.40 -0.93
CA SER A 98 -10.40 -7.36 -0.66
C SER A 98 -10.80 -8.32 0.48
N ASP A 99 -10.31 -9.57 0.44
CA ASP A 99 -10.57 -10.57 1.51
C ASP A 99 -10.00 -10.15 2.87
N PHE A 100 -8.95 -9.33 2.87
CA PHE A 100 -8.35 -8.77 4.08
C PHE A 100 -9.31 -7.84 4.83
N GLN A 101 -10.32 -7.29 4.14
CA GLN A 101 -11.30 -6.37 4.70
C GLN A 101 -10.61 -5.21 5.44
N PRO A 102 -9.79 -4.41 4.75
CA PRO A 102 -9.01 -3.33 5.37
C PRO A 102 -9.90 -2.24 5.94
N ASP A 103 -9.43 -1.57 6.98
CA ASP A 103 -10.04 -0.36 7.52
C ASP A 103 -9.48 0.90 6.81
N VAL A 104 -8.24 0.79 6.28
CA VAL A 104 -7.57 1.86 5.51
C VAL A 104 -6.87 1.24 4.29
N ILE A 105 -6.94 1.94 3.15
CA ILE A 105 -6.25 1.55 1.92
C ILE A 105 -5.34 2.70 1.46
N PHE A 106 -4.08 2.41 1.22
CA PHE A 106 -3.15 3.26 0.47
C PHE A 106 -3.00 2.66 -0.94
N LEU A 107 -3.53 3.35 -1.95
CA LEU A 107 -3.62 2.87 -3.33
C LEU A 107 -2.63 3.62 -4.23
N MET A 108 -1.56 2.94 -4.66
CA MET A 108 -0.50 3.47 -5.52
C MET A 108 -0.29 2.58 -6.75
N LEU A 109 -1.02 2.86 -7.82
CA LEU A 109 -0.88 2.26 -9.15
C LEU A 109 -0.71 3.36 -10.20
N GLY A 110 -0.21 2.98 -11.38
CA GLY A 110 -0.03 3.91 -12.50
C GLY A 110 1.37 3.91 -13.10
N THR A 111 2.40 3.46 -12.35
CA THR A 111 3.78 3.44 -12.87
C THR A 111 3.89 2.58 -14.13
N ASN A 112 3.30 1.37 -14.14
CA ASN A 112 3.35 0.48 -15.29
C ASN A 112 2.41 0.89 -16.43
N ASP A 113 1.43 1.71 -16.13
CA ASP A 113 0.52 2.31 -17.10
C ASP A 113 1.26 3.32 -18.01
N THR A 114 2.37 3.90 -17.53
CA THR A 114 3.21 4.82 -18.32
C THR A 114 3.90 4.17 -19.52
N LYS A 115 3.95 2.84 -19.61
CA LYS A 115 4.55 2.14 -20.75
C LYS A 115 3.73 2.39 -22.03
N PRO A 116 4.37 2.65 -23.20
CA PRO A 116 3.65 2.99 -24.43
C PRO A 116 2.59 1.97 -24.86
N TYR A 117 2.80 0.70 -24.53
CA TYR A 117 1.89 -0.38 -24.88
C TYR A 117 0.79 -0.64 -23.84
N ASN A 118 0.81 0.07 -22.72
CA ASN A 118 -0.20 0.01 -21.68
C ASN A 118 -1.06 1.28 -21.63
N TRP A 119 -0.47 2.43 -21.99
CA TRP A 119 -1.17 3.70 -21.89
C TRP A 119 -2.23 3.86 -22.97
N THR A 120 -3.46 3.95 -22.58
CA THR A 120 -4.62 4.15 -23.47
C THR A 120 -5.30 5.50 -23.30
N GLY A 121 -4.70 6.40 -22.49
CA GLY A 121 -5.19 7.76 -22.28
C GLY A 121 -5.80 7.97 -20.89
N THR A 122 -5.91 9.26 -20.53
CA THR A 122 -6.36 9.69 -19.20
C THR A 122 -7.79 9.27 -18.89
N GLU A 123 -8.69 9.32 -19.88
CA GLU A 123 -10.10 8.96 -19.69
C GLU A 123 -10.25 7.49 -19.28
N ASN A 124 -9.60 6.58 -19.99
CA ASN A 124 -9.62 5.15 -19.65
C ASN A 124 -8.96 4.87 -18.30
N PHE A 125 -7.84 5.54 -18.02
CA PHE A 125 -7.15 5.43 -16.72
C PHE A 125 -8.07 5.86 -15.57
N LEU A 126 -8.74 7.00 -15.67
CA LEU A 126 -9.65 7.51 -14.65
C LEU A 126 -10.90 6.64 -14.51
N SER A 127 -11.45 6.12 -15.59
CA SER A 127 -12.58 5.18 -15.54
C SER A 127 -12.22 3.91 -14.75
N ASP A 128 -11.02 3.37 -14.96
CA ASP A 128 -10.55 2.20 -14.23
C ASP A 128 -10.17 2.51 -12.78
N LEU A 129 -9.64 3.73 -12.50
CA LEU A 129 -9.42 4.21 -11.14
C LEU A 129 -10.73 4.33 -10.37
N GLU A 130 -11.75 4.94 -10.95
CA GLU A 130 -13.08 5.06 -10.35
C GLU A 130 -13.69 3.68 -10.04
N ALA A 131 -13.56 2.74 -10.99
CA ALA A 131 -14.03 1.39 -10.78
C ALA A 131 -13.29 0.68 -9.62
N LEU A 132 -11.96 0.90 -9.48
CA LEU A 132 -11.16 0.30 -8.40
C LEU A 132 -11.49 0.92 -7.05
N VAL A 133 -11.64 2.24 -6.99
CA VAL A 133 -12.10 2.96 -5.79
C VAL A 133 -13.47 2.46 -5.37
N SER A 134 -14.43 2.42 -6.31
CA SER A 134 -15.79 1.94 -6.06
C SER A 134 -15.80 0.49 -5.56
N HIS A 135 -14.94 -0.38 -6.12
CA HIS A 135 -14.81 -1.77 -5.65
C HIS A 135 -14.41 -1.81 -4.16
N TYR A 136 -13.40 -1.04 -3.75
CA TYR A 136 -12.95 -1.02 -2.36
C TYR A 136 -13.96 -0.32 -1.43
N GLN A 137 -14.61 0.74 -1.86
CA GLN A 137 -15.67 1.41 -1.07
C GLN A 137 -16.87 0.51 -0.78
N ASN A 138 -17.12 -0.49 -1.62
CA ASN A 138 -18.21 -1.45 -1.45
C ASN A 138 -17.83 -2.69 -0.61
N LEU A 139 -16.63 -2.75 -0.02
CA LEU A 139 -16.29 -3.80 0.93
C LEU A 139 -17.08 -3.65 2.24
N ASP A 140 -17.39 -4.76 2.90
CA ASP A 140 -18.12 -4.75 4.19
C ASP A 140 -17.41 -3.93 5.26
N SER A 141 -16.06 -3.83 5.20
CA SER A 141 -15.26 -3.01 6.10
C SER A 141 -15.39 -1.50 5.86
N ASN A 142 -15.93 -1.07 4.71
CA ASN A 142 -16.08 0.34 4.31
C ASN A 142 -14.79 1.16 4.56
N PRO A 143 -13.66 0.81 3.90
CA PRO A 143 -12.36 1.38 4.21
C PRO A 143 -12.25 2.86 3.86
N GLU A 144 -11.44 3.58 4.63
CA GLU A 144 -10.93 4.89 4.21
C GLU A 144 -9.88 4.69 3.12
N ILE A 145 -10.02 5.40 1.99
CA ILE A 145 -9.13 5.25 0.83
C ILE A 145 -8.28 6.50 0.64
N TYR A 146 -6.97 6.31 0.69
CA TYR A 146 -5.97 7.30 0.29
C TYR A 146 -5.43 6.94 -1.08
N LEU A 147 -5.65 7.82 -2.04
CA LEU A 147 -4.98 7.72 -3.34
C LEU A 147 -3.53 8.18 -3.21
N MET A 148 -2.64 7.55 -3.95
CA MET A 148 -1.24 7.96 -4.02
C MET A 148 -0.86 8.13 -5.48
N THR A 149 -0.22 9.25 -5.83
CA THR A 149 0.37 9.39 -7.16
C THR A 149 1.53 8.42 -7.32
N PRO A 150 1.80 7.88 -8.52
CA PRO A 150 3.01 7.09 -8.75
C PRO A 150 4.26 7.93 -8.46
N ALA A 151 5.32 7.27 -7.99
CA ALA A 151 6.60 7.93 -7.81
C ALA A 151 7.16 8.45 -9.15
N THR A 152 8.01 9.48 -9.10
CA THR A 152 8.67 10.03 -10.30
C THR A 152 9.47 8.96 -11.03
N VAL A 153 9.47 9.02 -12.36
CA VAL A 153 10.26 8.14 -13.22
C VAL A 153 11.42 8.93 -13.83
N PHE A 154 12.65 8.50 -13.56
CA PHE A 154 13.89 9.15 -14.05
C PHE A 154 14.44 8.47 -15.29
N THR A 155 13.75 8.60 -16.42
CA THR A 155 14.19 8.03 -17.68
C THR A 155 15.46 8.73 -18.20
N GLY A 156 16.48 7.95 -18.55
CA GLY A 156 17.74 8.47 -19.11
C GLY A 156 18.65 9.21 -18.14
N TYR A 157 18.25 9.44 -16.89
CA TYR A 157 19.05 10.18 -15.90
C TYR A 157 20.40 9.48 -15.61
N PHE A 158 20.39 8.17 -15.45
CA PHE A 158 21.58 7.39 -15.11
C PHE A 158 22.37 6.88 -16.34
N LYS A 159 22.12 7.41 -17.54
CA LYS A 159 22.73 6.96 -18.82
C LYS A 159 22.54 5.46 -19.10
N LEU A 160 21.63 4.81 -18.41
CA LEU A 160 21.25 3.42 -18.66
C LEU A 160 20.15 3.39 -19.72
N LYS A 161 20.12 2.31 -20.52
CA LYS A 161 18.97 2.04 -21.37
C LYS A 161 17.74 1.95 -20.51
N ASP A 162 16.68 2.67 -20.88
CA ASP A 162 15.37 2.50 -20.28
C ASP A 162 14.85 1.09 -20.56
N HIS A 163 15.16 0.18 -19.64
CA HIS A 163 14.75 -1.22 -19.74
C HIS A 163 13.24 -1.40 -19.63
N TYR A 164 12.58 -0.49 -18.94
CA TYR A 164 11.15 -0.58 -18.64
C TYR A 164 10.28 0.20 -19.61
N LYS A 165 10.88 1.04 -20.46
CA LYS A 165 10.15 1.91 -21.41
C LYS A 165 9.09 2.77 -20.73
N MET A 166 9.38 3.24 -19.50
CA MET A 166 8.48 4.16 -18.81
C MET A 166 8.51 5.52 -19.50
N GLN A 167 7.38 6.20 -19.56
CA GLN A 167 7.25 7.56 -20.09
C GLN A 167 7.07 8.53 -18.93
N ALA A 168 8.06 9.40 -18.70
CA ALA A 168 8.03 10.35 -17.57
C ALA A 168 6.92 11.39 -17.73
N ASP A 169 6.66 11.85 -18.96
CA ASP A 169 5.56 12.76 -19.28
C ASP A 169 4.18 12.14 -19.01
N VAL A 170 4.03 10.84 -19.26
CA VAL A 170 2.79 10.12 -18.91
C VAL A 170 2.67 9.96 -17.39
N ALA A 171 3.78 9.80 -16.65
CA ALA A 171 3.76 9.78 -15.20
C ALA A 171 3.27 11.12 -14.62
N ASP A 172 3.71 12.25 -15.19
CA ASP A 172 3.21 13.58 -14.86
C ASP A 172 1.70 13.71 -15.13
N ILE A 173 1.24 13.21 -16.30
CA ILE A 173 -0.20 13.22 -16.66
C ILE A 173 -1.02 12.40 -15.66
N ILE A 174 -0.58 11.18 -15.34
CA ILE A 174 -1.26 10.29 -14.39
C ILE A 174 -1.32 10.93 -13.00
N SER A 175 -0.21 11.52 -12.53
CA SER A 175 -0.16 12.17 -11.21
C SER A 175 -1.15 13.33 -11.12
N ASN A 176 -1.19 14.20 -12.13
CA ASN A 176 -2.15 15.30 -12.20
C ASN A 176 -3.61 14.81 -12.29
N ALA A 177 -3.84 13.71 -13.01
CA ALA A 177 -5.16 13.11 -13.13
C ALA A 177 -5.65 12.55 -11.77
N ILE A 178 -4.77 11.86 -11.01
CA ILE A 178 -5.09 11.34 -9.67
C ILE A 178 -5.37 12.49 -8.70
N LEU A 179 -4.57 13.56 -8.71
CA LEU A 179 -4.79 14.75 -7.87
C LEU A 179 -6.15 15.40 -8.15
N SER A 180 -6.50 15.56 -9.43
CA SER A 180 -7.79 16.13 -9.85
C SER A 180 -8.96 15.24 -9.46
N PHE A 181 -8.83 13.93 -9.70
CA PHE A 181 -9.83 12.92 -9.33
C PHE A 181 -10.09 12.91 -7.81
N GLY A 182 -9.02 12.89 -7.00
CA GLY A 182 -9.17 12.92 -5.55
C GLY A 182 -9.92 14.17 -5.07
N LYS A 183 -9.61 15.33 -5.63
CA LYS A 183 -10.32 16.58 -5.32
C LYS A 183 -11.80 16.52 -5.71
N GLU A 184 -12.11 15.99 -6.88
CA GLU A 184 -13.49 15.89 -7.40
C GLU A 184 -14.34 14.92 -6.58
N HIS A 185 -13.74 13.79 -6.16
CA HIS A 185 -14.40 12.73 -5.40
C HIS A 185 -14.27 12.85 -3.88
N ASN A 186 -13.66 13.95 -3.37
CA ASN A 186 -13.38 14.17 -1.95
C ASN A 186 -12.57 13.02 -1.30
N LEU A 187 -11.61 12.48 -2.03
CA LEU A 187 -10.68 11.47 -1.55
C LEU A 187 -9.33 12.11 -1.21
N PRO A 188 -8.71 11.77 -0.08
CA PRO A 188 -7.37 12.24 0.23
C PRO A 188 -6.37 11.70 -0.79
N VAL A 189 -5.46 12.56 -1.23
CA VAL A 189 -4.36 12.18 -2.14
C VAL A 189 -3.02 12.50 -1.49
N ILE A 190 -2.11 11.52 -1.53
CA ILE A 190 -0.72 11.66 -1.12
C ILE A 190 0.12 11.81 -2.39
N ASP A 191 0.73 12.97 -2.60
CA ASP A 191 1.49 13.26 -3.80
C ASP A 191 2.93 12.72 -3.71
N ILE A 192 3.08 11.41 -3.94
CA ILE A 192 4.39 10.74 -3.95
C ILE A 192 5.24 11.19 -5.14
N HIS A 193 4.60 11.60 -6.25
CA HIS A 193 5.31 12.15 -7.39
C HIS A 193 6.10 13.40 -7.00
N GLU A 194 5.46 14.33 -6.28
CA GLU A 194 6.12 15.55 -5.80
C GLU A 194 7.19 15.24 -4.74
N VAL A 195 6.92 14.33 -3.82
CA VAL A 195 7.90 13.87 -2.79
C VAL A 195 9.20 13.35 -3.44
N THR A 196 9.10 12.73 -4.61
CA THR A 196 10.24 12.07 -5.27
C THR A 196 10.82 12.84 -6.44
N ARG A 197 10.15 13.90 -6.94
CA ARG A 197 10.47 14.63 -8.18
C ARG A 197 11.93 15.12 -8.28
N ASN A 198 12.46 15.63 -7.19
CA ASN A 198 13.80 16.23 -7.17
C ASN A 198 14.83 15.34 -6.45
N HIS A 199 14.53 14.05 -6.29
CA HIS A 199 15.31 13.11 -5.50
C HIS A 199 15.71 11.86 -6.29
N PRO A 200 16.50 12.01 -7.40
CA PRO A 200 16.98 10.84 -8.14
C PRO A 200 17.80 9.88 -7.27
N GLU A 201 18.44 10.39 -6.19
CA GLU A 201 19.19 9.59 -5.22
C GLU A 201 18.34 8.60 -4.43
N TYR A 202 17.02 8.75 -4.43
CA TYR A 202 16.09 7.79 -3.84
C TYR A 202 15.87 6.54 -4.70
N PHE A 203 16.41 6.53 -5.91
CA PHE A 203 16.13 5.49 -6.90
C PHE A 203 17.37 4.68 -7.25
N LEU A 204 17.15 3.41 -7.53
CA LEU A 204 18.16 2.56 -8.12
C LEU A 204 18.53 3.05 -9.51
N LEU A 205 19.64 2.54 -10.07
CA LEU A 205 20.14 2.93 -11.37
C LEU A 205 19.15 2.72 -12.54
N ASP A 206 18.04 2.01 -12.31
CA ASP A 206 16.98 1.87 -13.31
C ASP A 206 16.04 3.08 -13.41
N GLY A 207 16.13 4.02 -12.46
CA GLY A 207 15.35 5.25 -12.44
C GLY A 207 13.85 5.05 -12.18
N VAL A 208 13.44 3.86 -11.73
CA VAL A 208 12.04 3.49 -11.50
C VAL A 208 11.80 2.97 -10.08
N HIS A 209 12.67 2.09 -9.61
CA HIS A 209 12.51 1.46 -8.30
C HIS A 209 13.25 2.24 -7.22
N PRO A 210 12.54 2.69 -6.17
CA PRO A 210 13.20 3.28 -5.01
C PRO A 210 14.13 2.28 -4.33
N ASP A 211 15.21 2.80 -3.75
CA ASP A 211 15.98 2.06 -2.75
C ASP A 211 15.30 2.14 -1.36
N SER A 212 15.98 1.64 -0.33
CA SER A 212 15.46 1.68 1.05
C SER A 212 15.26 3.11 1.57
N ALA A 213 16.08 4.08 1.14
CA ALA A 213 15.94 5.48 1.54
C ALA A 213 14.74 6.14 0.85
N GLY A 214 14.54 5.88 -0.43
CA GLY A 214 13.34 6.31 -1.17
C GLY A 214 12.07 5.68 -0.63
N ALA A 215 12.10 4.38 -0.31
CA ALA A 215 10.99 3.71 0.37
C ALA A 215 10.67 4.33 1.74
N SER A 216 11.72 4.77 2.48
CA SER A 216 11.56 5.49 3.75
C SER A 216 10.93 6.88 3.57
N ALA A 217 11.28 7.60 2.50
CA ALA A 217 10.65 8.88 2.19
C ALA A 217 9.15 8.72 1.91
N ILE A 218 8.78 7.72 1.09
CA ILE A 218 7.39 7.36 0.81
C ILE A 218 6.65 7.00 2.12
N ALA A 219 7.21 6.11 2.93
CA ALA A 219 6.59 5.69 4.19
C ALA A 219 6.33 6.85 5.15
N ARG A 220 7.28 7.79 5.25
CA ARG A 220 7.13 8.98 6.09
C ARG A 220 6.04 9.92 5.60
N GLU A 221 5.94 10.16 4.29
CA GLU A 221 4.88 11.01 3.76
C GLU A 221 3.49 10.38 3.98
N VAL A 222 3.37 9.07 3.74
CA VAL A 222 2.13 8.33 4.04
C VAL A 222 1.77 8.46 5.50
N TYR A 223 2.71 8.21 6.41
CA TYR A 223 2.51 8.33 7.85
C TYR A 223 2.11 9.75 8.28
N GLN A 224 2.82 10.77 7.80
CA GLN A 224 2.54 12.16 8.17
C GLN A 224 1.17 12.62 7.67
N THR A 225 0.81 12.26 6.44
CA THR A 225 -0.49 12.63 5.87
C THR A 225 -1.63 11.91 6.59
N PHE A 226 -1.47 10.63 6.88
CA PHE A 226 -2.45 9.85 7.63
C PHE A 226 -2.63 10.42 9.06
N CYS A 227 -1.53 10.66 9.80
CA CYS A 227 -1.62 11.19 11.17
C CYS A 227 -2.13 12.64 11.26
N ARG A 228 -2.07 13.44 10.17
CA ARG A 228 -2.67 14.79 10.15
C ARG A 228 -4.20 14.77 10.09
N GLN A 229 -4.78 13.65 9.65
CA GLN A 229 -6.23 13.49 9.51
C GLN A 229 -6.87 12.75 10.70
N HIS A 230 -6.04 12.12 11.55
CA HIS A 230 -6.43 11.36 12.75
C HIS A 230 -5.73 11.87 14.01
#